data_b15e79399848e7a331d266b2ce22717c
#
_entry.id   b15e79399848e7a331d266b2ce22717c
#
_cell.length_a   1.000
_cell.length_b   1.000
_cell.length_c   1.000
_cell.angle_alpha   90.00
_cell.angle_beta   90.00
_cell.angle_gamma   90.00
#
_symmetry.space_group_name_H-M   'P 1'
#
loop_
_entity.id
_entity.type
_entity.pdbx_description
1 polymer ?
#
loop_
_entity_poly.entity_id
_entity_poly.type
_entity_poly.pdbx_seq_one_letter_code
_entity_poly.pdbx_strand_id
1 'polypeptide(L)'
;MAKLPRRQFIKGAAAAAAATAAAQAIPATAAHADPSEGRGRGHTEPTEKLPLTADSPRGTDRFFDPSYNVIRGRVPESYHPWVTTREDRILLYTRTAGPRHAHLGPSLPAGLNPTLTPQHVLQNAMIAWMNEVGVQVDWTEEVTRIPGIGSPYKAVVFASTSRDTLWKHGTAVAPASAVNTTTGAHLDAARTALRQYMRAGGGFAGIHNAFGTEYNWEWYEGLLGGANYYDHGAHQDGEIVRVGSDPTTDGTPDRWQFRDEWYNFVPFPTRVKFLLTVDESTLASGSRVHPGHGDFHPVSWCQYYDGGRAFLTSLGHDSQAWTDGSGYPGQEFFKKHIVNGILSVMGKIPFCT
;
A
#
# COMPACT_ATOMS: atom_id res chain seq x y z
N MET A 1 -30.87 -28.13 45.02
CA MET A 1 -31.80 -27.70 43.96
C MET A 1 -32.39 -26.38 44.34
N ALA A 2 -31.90 -25.29 43.80
CA ALA A 2 -32.44 -23.95 44.00
C ALA A 2 -32.64 -23.29 42.64
N LYS A 3 -33.89 -22.97 42.32
CA LYS A 3 -34.31 -22.33 41.07
C LYS A 3 -34.01 -20.81 41.15
N LEU A 4 -33.33 -20.27 40.14
CA LEU A 4 -33.16 -18.84 39.91
C LEU A 4 -34.37 -18.25 39.18
N PRO A 5 -34.80 -17.02 39.51
CA PRO A 5 -35.99 -16.41 38.93
C PRO A 5 -35.70 -15.73 37.58
N ARG A 6 -36.68 -15.86 36.69
CA ARG A 6 -36.74 -15.18 35.37
C ARG A 6 -36.93 -13.66 35.58
N ARG A 7 -36.08 -12.83 34.99
CA ARG A 7 -36.31 -11.39 34.85
C ARG A 7 -37.23 -11.09 33.67
N GLN A 8 -38.30 -10.38 33.95
CA GLN A 8 -39.25 -9.88 32.97
C GLN A 8 -38.65 -8.71 32.16
N PHE A 9 -38.87 -8.75 30.84
CA PHE A 9 -38.61 -7.62 29.94
C PHE A 9 -39.74 -6.59 30.08
N ILE A 10 -39.39 -5.36 30.46
CA ILE A 10 -40.28 -4.21 30.40
C ILE A 10 -40.18 -3.63 28.97
N LYS A 11 -41.31 -3.64 28.26
CA LYS A 11 -41.47 -2.92 27.00
C LYS A 11 -41.72 -1.44 27.31
N GLY A 12 -40.77 -0.59 27.07
CA GLY A 12 -40.93 0.85 27.03
C GLY A 12 -41.26 1.30 25.60
N ALA A 13 -42.46 1.78 25.37
CA ALA A 13 -42.83 2.45 24.12
C ALA A 13 -42.27 3.88 24.15
N ALA A 14 -41.39 4.22 23.22
CA ALA A 14 -40.99 5.60 23.00
C ALA A 14 -41.77 6.17 21.80
N ALA A 15 -42.50 7.23 22.05
CA ALA A 15 -43.24 7.98 21.05
C ALA A 15 -42.25 8.72 20.13
N ALA A 16 -42.39 8.51 18.84
CA ALA A 16 -41.67 9.25 17.80
C ALA A 16 -42.34 10.62 17.60
N ALA A 17 -41.65 11.68 17.99
CA ALA A 17 -42.02 13.04 17.59
C ALA A 17 -41.42 13.30 16.20
N ALA A 18 -42.27 13.41 15.19
CA ALA A 18 -41.87 13.82 13.85
C ALA A 18 -41.58 15.33 13.85
N ALA A 19 -40.31 15.68 13.77
CA ALA A 19 -39.89 17.04 13.44
C ALA A 19 -39.77 17.17 11.92
N THR A 20 -40.74 17.83 11.30
CA THR A 20 -40.65 18.29 9.90
C THR A 20 -39.63 19.41 9.81
N ALA A 21 -38.39 19.08 9.37
CA ALA A 21 -37.43 20.09 8.97
C ALA A 21 -37.80 20.56 7.55
N ALA A 22 -38.26 21.80 7.44
CA ALA A 22 -38.42 22.47 6.18
C ALA A 22 -37.02 22.68 5.57
N ALA A 23 -36.72 22.00 4.47
CA ALA A 23 -35.56 22.27 3.66
C ALA A 23 -35.70 23.63 3.02
N GLN A 24 -35.02 24.64 3.53
CA GLN A 24 -34.80 25.88 2.80
C GLN A 24 -33.81 25.59 1.68
N ALA A 25 -34.33 25.64 0.45
CA ALA A 25 -33.53 25.63 -0.75
C ALA A 25 -32.62 26.87 -0.77
N ILE A 26 -31.33 26.68 -0.56
CA ILE A 26 -30.32 27.69 -0.84
C ILE A 26 -30.25 27.81 -2.34
N PRO A 27 -30.51 28.97 -2.97
CA PRO A 27 -30.30 29.12 -4.39
C PRO A 27 -28.80 28.98 -4.66
N ALA A 28 -28.43 27.96 -5.43
CA ALA A 28 -27.09 27.83 -5.97
C ALA A 28 -26.90 28.94 -7.03
N THR A 29 -26.50 30.11 -6.60
CA THR A 29 -25.77 31.03 -7.47
C THR A 29 -24.34 30.50 -7.50
N ALA A 30 -24.10 29.54 -8.39
CA ALA A 30 -22.77 29.29 -8.87
C ALA A 30 -22.32 30.59 -9.57
N ALA A 31 -21.54 31.37 -8.84
CA ALA A 31 -20.71 32.38 -9.47
C ALA A 31 -19.74 31.61 -10.35
N HIS A 32 -20.00 31.54 -11.64
CA HIS A 32 -19.00 31.16 -12.61
C HIS A 32 -17.87 32.18 -12.48
N ALA A 33 -16.83 31.84 -11.76
CA ALA A 33 -15.58 32.58 -11.84
C ALA A 33 -15.11 32.45 -13.29
N ASP A 34 -14.97 33.55 -13.97
CA ASP A 34 -14.39 33.62 -15.30
C ASP A 34 -13.00 32.97 -15.24
N PRO A 35 -12.75 31.89 -16.00
CA PRO A 35 -11.46 31.23 -16.01
C PRO A 35 -10.30 32.14 -16.40
N SER A 36 -10.57 33.33 -16.92
CA SER A 36 -9.56 34.31 -17.36
C SER A 36 -8.99 35.18 -16.23
N GLU A 37 -9.64 35.26 -15.07
CA GLU A 37 -9.24 36.20 -14.00
C GLU A 37 -8.19 35.69 -13.01
N GLY A 38 -7.50 34.62 -13.28
CA GLY A 38 -6.45 34.08 -12.39
C GLY A 38 -5.12 33.80 -13.06
N ARG A 39 -4.96 34.14 -14.31
CA ARG A 39 -3.74 33.76 -15.06
C ARG A 39 -2.62 34.76 -14.84
N GLY A 40 -1.76 34.48 -13.89
CA GLY A 40 -0.49 35.18 -13.75
C GLY A 40 0.32 35.10 -15.04
N ARG A 41 0.87 36.21 -15.50
CA ARG A 41 1.73 36.27 -16.70
C ARG A 41 2.89 35.30 -16.54
N GLY A 42 2.94 34.29 -17.38
CA GLY A 42 4.04 33.33 -17.44
C GLY A 42 3.71 31.86 -17.20
N HIS A 43 2.47 31.51 -16.88
CA HIS A 43 2.05 30.11 -16.91
C HIS A 43 1.75 29.69 -18.34
N THR A 44 2.61 28.87 -18.92
CA THR A 44 2.21 28.06 -20.06
C THR A 44 1.14 27.09 -19.54
N GLU A 45 -0.05 27.17 -20.12
CA GLU A 45 -1.13 26.22 -19.87
C GLU A 45 -0.58 24.81 -19.92
N PRO A 46 -1.01 23.93 -19.00
CA PRO A 46 -0.84 22.51 -19.19
C PRO A 46 -1.38 22.19 -20.58
N THR A 47 -0.57 21.55 -21.37
CA THR A 47 -0.99 21.16 -22.72
C THR A 47 -2.36 20.49 -22.66
N GLU A 48 -3.22 20.70 -23.64
CA GLU A 48 -4.58 20.14 -23.76
C GLU A 48 -4.72 18.64 -23.51
N LYS A 49 -3.61 17.97 -23.29
CA LYS A 49 -3.50 16.51 -23.06
C LYS A 49 -4.02 16.04 -21.71
N LEU A 50 -4.15 16.93 -20.73
CA LEU A 50 -4.76 16.63 -19.43
C LEU A 50 -5.61 17.80 -19.01
N PRO A 51 -6.87 17.76 -19.37
CA PRO A 51 -7.80 18.74 -18.89
C PRO A 51 -7.94 18.59 -17.38
N LEU A 52 -7.31 19.45 -16.63
CA LEU A 52 -7.34 19.52 -15.17
C LEU A 52 -8.21 20.66 -14.66
N THR A 53 -9.12 21.17 -15.49
CA THR A 53 -10.07 22.19 -15.05
C THR A 53 -11.23 21.57 -14.28
N ALA A 54 -11.89 22.33 -13.44
CA ALA A 54 -13.04 21.84 -12.67
C ALA A 54 -14.19 21.35 -13.56
N ASP A 55 -14.35 21.93 -14.73
CA ASP A 55 -15.29 21.49 -15.77
C ASP A 55 -14.64 20.49 -16.71
N SER A 56 -13.35 20.36 -16.54
CA SER A 56 -12.71 19.36 -17.28
C SER A 56 -13.28 18.11 -16.81
N PRO A 57 -13.60 17.42 -17.72
CA PRO A 57 -13.89 16.07 -17.58
C PRO A 57 -12.63 15.29 -17.16
N ARG A 58 -12.09 15.52 -15.93
CA ARG A 58 -11.35 14.45 -15.25
C ARG A 58 -12.11 13.14 -15.40
N GLY A 59 -13.45 13.21 -15.35
CA GLY A 59 -14.33 12.10 -15.61
C GLY A 59 -14.30 11.56 -17.04
N THR A 60 -13.76 12.27 -18.04
CA THR A 60 -13.57 11.76 -19.39
C THR A 60 -12.16 11.23 -19.66
N ASP A 61 -11.19 11.52 -18.80
CA ASP A 61 -9.90 10.83 -18.86
C ASP A 61 -10.12 9.36 -18.42
N ARG A 62 -9.95 8.44 -19.36
CA ARG A 62 -10.09 6.99 -19.09
C ARG A 62 -9.19 6.47 -17.95
N PHE A 63 -8.15 7.20 -17.60
CA PHE A 63 -7.23 6.87 -16.52
C PHE A 63 -7.62 7.53 -15.19
N PHE A 64 -8.57 8.48 -15.19
CA PHE A 64 -9.08 9.03 -13.95
C PHE A 64 -9.91 8.00 -13.19
N ASP A 65 -9.56 7.81 -11.92
CA ASP A 65 -10.32 6.97 -11.00
C ASP A 65 -11.06 7.86 -9.99
N PRO A 66 -12.39 7.99 -10.13
CA PRO A 66 -13.18 8.83 -9.24
C PRO A 66 -13.25 8.30 -7.80
N SER A 67 -13.07 6.99 -7.60
CA SER A 67 -13.09 6.38 -6.26
C SER A 67 -11.96 6.90 -5.37
N TYR A 68 -10.83 7.24 -5.97
CA TYR A 68 -9.64 7.71 -5.26
C TYR A 68 -9.23 9.14 -5.64
N ASN A 69 -9.94 9.74 -6.58
CA ASN A 69 -9.68 11.08 -7.11
C ASN A 69 -8.22 11.26 -7.62
N VAL A 70 -7.74 10.28 -8.36
CA VAL A 70 -6.36 10.21 -8.89
C VAL A 70 -6.34 9.70 -10.33
N ILE A 71 -5.22 9.89 -11.02
CA ILE A 71 -4.92 9.21 -12.27
C ILE A 71 -4.25 7.87 -11.96
N ARG A 72 -4.76 6.79 -12.58
CA ARG A 72 -4.23 5.43 -12.47
C ARG A 72 -3.93 4.84 -13.85
N GLY A 73 -2.86 4.02 -13.92
CA GLY A 73 -2.49 3.31 -15.14
C GLY A 73 -1.55 4.06 -16.09
N ARG A 74 -1.24 5.31 -15.80
CA ARG A 74 -0.20 6.10 -16.49
C ARG A 74 0.34 7.21 -15.59
N VAL A 75 1.51 7.74 -15.95
CA VAL A 75 2.01 9.01 -15.40
C VAL A 75 1.39 10.13 -16.21
N PRO A 76 0.66 11.08 -15.60
CA PRO A 76 0.18 12.26 -16.29
C PRO A 76 1.34 13.11 -16.80
N GLU A 77 1.26 13.56 -18.04
CA GLU A 77 2.31 14.40 -18.65
C GLU A 77 2.53 15.73 -17.93
N SER A 78 1.50 16.21 -17.23
CA SER A 78 1.56 17.43 -16.41
C SER A 78 2.22 17.21 -15.04
N TYR A 79 2.50 15.99 -14.65
CA TYR A 79 3.23 15.72 -13.42
C TYR A 79 4.71 15.88 -13.67
N HIS A 80 5.27 16.98 -13.19
CA HIS A 80 6.70 17.21 -13.28
C HIS A 80 7.44 16.30 -12.28
N PRO A 81 8.58 15.75 -12.67
CA PRO A 81 9.51 15.21 -11.71
C PRO A 81 10.10 16.38 -10.90
N TRP A 82 9.43 16.73 -9.82
CA TRP A 82 9.83 17.85 -8.95
C TRP A 82 11.13 17.56 -8.23
N VAL A 83 11.55 16.30 -8.26
CA VAL A 83 12.82 15.85 -7.71
C VAL A 83 13.58 15.08 -8.78
N THR A 84 14.54 15.72 -9.39
CA THR A 84 15.37 15.16 -10.47
C THR A 84 16.62 14.42 -9.96
N THR A 85 16.98 14.60 -8.68
CA THR A 85 18.24 14.10 -8.10
C THR A 85 17.98 13.12 -6.95
N ARG A 86 17.23 12.04 -7.22
CA ARG A 86 17.10 10.95 -6.26
C ARG A 86 18.28 10.00 -6.37
N GLU A 87 18.80 9.61 -5.22
CA GLU A 87 19.90 8.66 -5.12
C GLU A 87 19.40 7.23 -5.36
N ASP A 88 20.33 6.32 -5.70
CA ASP A 88 20.06 4.87 -5.72
C ASP A 88 19.91 4.37 -4.27
N ARG A 89 18.86 4.84 -3.64
CA ARG A 89 18.54 4.63 -2.23
C ARG A 89 17.05 4.41 -2.03
N ILE A 90 16.71 3.54 -1.10
CA ILE A 90 15.32 3.31 -0.67
C ILE A 90 15.17 3.59 0.82
N LEU A 91 13.92 3.92 1.24
CA LEU A 91 13.52 3.91 2.64
C LEU A 91 12.69 2.66 2.92
N LEU A 92 13.16 1.80 3.80
CA LEU A 92 12.42 0.66 4.31
C LEU A 92 11.66 1.06 5.58
N TYR A 93 10.35 0.98 5.54
CA TYR A 93 9.43 1.30 6.64
C TYR A 93 8.72 0.04 7.12
N THR A 94 8.93 -0.33 8.39
CA THR A 94 8.45 -1.61 8.95
C THR A 94 7.61 -1.44 10.22
N ARG A 95 7.12 -0.22 10.49
CA ARG A 95 6.37 0.05 11.69
C ARG A 95 5.03 -0.68 11.70
N THR A 96 4.68 -1.25 12.86
CA THR A 96 3.41 -1.90 13.11
C THR A 96 2.63 -1.16 14.18
N ALA A 97 1.33 -0.93 13.95
CA ALA A 97 0.39 -0.43 14.94
C ALA A 97 -0.64 -1.50 15.34
N GLY A 98 -0.39 -2.74 15.01
CA GLY A 98 -1.20 -3.92 15.26
C GLY A 98 -0.32 -5.18 15.31
N PRO A 99 -0.77 -6.30 14.75
CA PRO A 99 0.02 -7.52 14.71
C PRO A 99 1.40 -7.27 14.11
N ARG A 100 2.43 -7.88 14.71
CA ARG A 100 3.80 -7.79 14.25
C ARG A 100 4.31 -9.17 13.88
N HIS A 101 4.74 -9.30 12.63
CA HIS A 101 5.29 -10.53 12.12
C HIS A 101 6.66 -10.84 12.73
N ALA A 102 6.94 -12.13 12.94
CA ALA A 102 8.17 -12.59 13.60
C ALA A 102 9.44 -12.13 12.88
N HIS A 103 9.44 -12.10 11.55
CA HIS A 103 10.57 -11.67 10.73
C HIS A 103 10.96 -10.20 10.88
N LEU A 104 10.09 -9.38 11.47
CA LEU A 104 10.42 -7.98 11.79
C LEU A 104 11.24 -7.84 13.07
N GLY A 105 11.34 -8.90 13.89
CA GLY A 105 12.02 -8.84 15.19
C GLY A 105 11.37 -7.86 16.18
N PRO A 106 12.09 -7.48 17.24
CA PRO A 106 11.62 -6.47 18.18
C PRO A 106 11.38 -5.12 17.48
N SER A 107 10.57 -4.30 18.10
CA SER A 107 10.33 -2.95 17.60
C SER A 107 11.59 -2.10 17.60
N LEU A 108 11.77 -1.31 16.56
CA LEU A 108 12.91 -0.41 16.43
C LEU A 108 12.67 0.89 17.22
N PRO A 109 13.71 1.45 17.84
CA PRO A 109 13.62 2.79 18.41
C PRO A 109 13.39 3.85 17.32
N ALA A 110 12.95 5.04 17.75
CA ALA A 110 12.83 6.19 16.87
C ALA A 110 14.16 6.55 16.23
N GLY A 111 14.10 7.11 15.03
CA GLY A 111 15.27 7.56 14.28
C GLY A 111 15.41 6.86 12.92
N LEU A 112 16.43 7.27 12.20
CA LEU A 112 16.83 6.67 10.95
C LEU A 112 17.99 5.69 11.23
N ASN A 113 17.92 4.51 10.64
CA ASN A 113 18.94 3.45 10.75
C ASN A 113 19.24 3.02 12.20
N PRO A 114 18.21 2.77 13.05
CA PRO A 114 18.46 2.26 14.38
C PRO A 114 19.16 0.90 14.33
N THR A 115 19.87 0.54 15.38
CA THR A 115 20.63 -0.72 15.44
C THR A 115 19.73 -1.93 15.24
N LEU A 116 20.10 -2.79 14.30
CA LEU A 116 19.45 -4.05 14.03
C LEU A 116 20.11 -5.19 14.83
N THR A 117 19.33 -6.20 15.12
CA THR A 117 19.79 -7.49 15.69
C THR A 117 19.52 -8.60 14.65
N PRO A 118 20.06 -9.83 14.86
CA PRO A 118 19.75 -10.94 13.97
C PRO A 118 18.26 -11.29 13.89
N GLN A 119 17.46 -10.87 14.86
CA GLN A 119 16.00 -11.08 14.84
C GLN A 119 15.25 -10.21 13.82
N HIS A 120 15.87 -9.12 13.37
CA HIS A 120 15.30 -8.26 12.32
C HIS A 120 15.59 -8.86 10.93
N VAL A 121 15.02 -10.05 10.68
CA VAL A 121 15.35 -10.89 9.53
C VAL A 121 15.05 -10.18 8.22
N LEU A 122 13.85 -9.58 8.08
CA LEU A 122 13.43 -8.87 6.89
C LEU A 122 14.34 -7.65 6.61
N GLN A 123 14.62 -6.84 7.63
CA GLN A 123 15.44 -5.64 7.47
C GLN A 123 16.87 -6.01 7.04
N ASN A 124 17.46 -7.02 7.70
CA ASN A 124 18.80 -7.50 7.35
C ASN A 124 18.84 -8.07 5.92
N ALA A 125 17.83 -8.86 5.53
CA ALA A 125 17.72 -9.41 4.18
C ALA A 125 17.58 -8.27 3.14
N MET A 126 16.68 -7.32 3.37
CA MET A 126 16.46 -6.22 2.44
C MET A 126 17.74 -5.40 2.24
N ILE A 127 18.49 -5.10 3.29
CA ILE A 127 19.77 -4.41 3.21
C ILE A 127 20.78 -5.22 2.38
N ALA A 128 20.90 -6.54 2.65
CA ALA A 128 21.83 -7.40 1.93
C ALA A 128 21.47 -7.47 0.43
N TRP A 129 20.21 -7.82 0.13
CA TRP A 129 19.75 -8.00 -1.25
C TRP A 129 19.83 -6.72 -2.10
N MET A 130 19.47 -5.59 -1.52
CA MET A 130 19.55 -4.31 -2.25
C MET A 130 20.98 -3.85 -2.44
N ASN A 131 21.87 -4.09 -1.48
CA ASN A 131 23.31 -3.80 -1.61
C ASN A 131 23.97 -4.64 -2.72
N GLU A 132 23.54 -5.90 -2.94
CA GLU A 132 24.02 -6.76 -4.04
C GLU A 132 23.79 -6.10 -5.42
N VAL A 133 22.77 -5.26 -5.54
CA VAL A 133 22.42 -4.56 -6.79
C VAL A 133 22.76 -3.07 -6.77
N GLY A 134 23.60 -2.64 -5.82
CA GLY A 134 24.10 -1.27 -5.73
C GLY A 134 23.08 -0.25 -5.25
N VAL A 135 22.09 -0.66 -4.47
CA VAL A 135 21.08 0.21 -3.88
C VAL A 135 21.28 0.31 -2.37
N GLN A 136 21.37 1.54 -1.86
CA GLN A 136 21.48 1.81 -0.43
C GLN A 136 20.09 1.70 0.22
N VAL A 137 20.06 1.22 1.46
CA VAL A 137 18.84 1.08 2.25
C VAL A 137 18.97 1.86 3.54
N ASP A 138 18.06 2.81 3.74
CA ASP A 138 17.78 3.34 5.07
C ASP A 138 16.53 2.66 5.62
N TRP A 139 16.42 2.49 6.93
CA TRP A 139 15.29 1.86 7.58
C TRP A 139 14.81 2.63 8.80
N THR A 140 13.51 2.53 9.06
CA THR A 140 12.90 3.25 10.18
C THR A 140 11.53 2.68 10.54
N GLU A 141 11.12 2.92 11.77
CA GLU A 141 9.73 2.79 12.23
C GLU A 141 9.19 4.15 12.72
N GLU A 142 9.90 5.23 12.45
CA GLU A 142 9.48 6.58 12.84
C GLU A 142 8.67 7.26 11.74
N VAL A 143 7.43 7.64 12.08
CA VAL A 143 6.46 8.23 11.16
C VAL A 143 6.94 9.53 10.51
N THR A 144 7.71 10.34 11.24
CA THR A 144 8.24 11.62 10.71
C THR A 144 9.27 11.45 9.62
N ARG A 145 9.74 10.22 9.37
CA ARG A 145 10.68 9.90 8.31
C ARG A 145 10.02 9.55 7.00
N ILE A 146 8.67 9.46 6.96
CA ILE A 146 7.95 9.27 5.71
C ILE A 146 8.32 10.38 4.74
N PRO A 147 8.83 10.04 3.55
CA PRO A 147 9.40 11.02 2.64
C PRO A 147 8.30 11.83 1.94
N GLY A 148 8.62 13.10 1.72
CA GLY A 148 7.86 14.02 0.90
C GLY A 148 8.63 14.47 -0.34
N ILE A 149 8.24 15.60 -0.90
CA ILE A 149 8.97 16.29 -1.98
C ILE A 149 10.37 16.62 -1.49
N GLY A 150 11.39 16.40 -2.32
CA GLY A 150 12.78 16.66 -1.96
C GLY A 150 13.48 15.51 -1.26
N SER A 151 12.81 14.40 -1.05
CA SER A 151 13.41 13.19 -0.50
C SER A 151 14.47 12.59 -1.43
N PRO A 152 15.59 12.07 -0.91
CA PRO A 152 16.62 11.43 -1.74
C PRO A 152 16.22 10.05 -2.23
N TYR A 153 15.17 9.45 -1.68
CA TYR A 153 14.79 8.07 -1.97
C TYR A 153 14.12 7.91 -3.33
N LYS A 154 14.57 6.95 -4.13
CA LYS A 154 13.90 6.52 -5.36
C LYS A 154 12.70 5.65 -5.08
N ALA A 155 12.70 4.90 -3.99
CA ALA A 155 11.53 4.14 -3.55
C ALA A 155 11.36 4.18 -2.03
N VAL A 156 10.09 4.05 -1.61
CA VAL A 156 9.68 3.78 -0.24
C VAL A 156 9.08 2.39 -0.21
N VAL A 157 9.54 1.57 0.70
CA VAL A 157 9.11 0.18 0.85
C VAL A 157 8.38 0.03 2.17
N PHE A 158 7.09 -0.22 2.12
CA PHE A 158 6.31 -0.67 3.28
C PHE A 158 6.34 -2.19 3.31
N ALA A 159 7.01 -2.75 4.28
CA ALA A 159 7.15 -4.20 4.40
C ALA A 159 6.58 -4.69 5.73
N SER A 160 5.58 -5.53 5.65
CA SER A 160 4.86 -6.12 6.81
C SER A 160 4.41 -5.09 7.85
N THR A 161 4.11 -3.86 7.40
CA THR A 161 3.45 -2.84 8.23
C THR A 161 2.07 -3.33 8.65
N SER A 162 1.45 -2.74 9.67
CA SER A 162 0.12 -3.17 10.09
C SER A 162 -0.71 -2.05 10.68
N ARG A 163 -2.03 -2.10 10.44
CA ARG A 163 -3.03 -1.18 10.96
C ARG A 163 -2.70 0.28 10.62
N ASP A 164 -3.08 1.22 11.47
CA ASP A 164 -2.86 2.66 11.27
C ASP A 164 -1.40 3.03 11.56
N THR A 165 -0.48 2.52 10.74
CA THR A 165 0.97 2.64 10.95
C THR A 165 1.47 4.07 10.93
N LEU A 166 0.76 4.98 10.27
CA LEU A 166 1.12 6.40 10.18
C LEU A 166 0.59 7.24 11.36
N TRP A 167 -0.26 6.69 12.20
CA TRP A 167 -0.88 7.41 13.31
C TRP A 167 0.04 7.66 14.48
N LYS A 168 1.09 6.89 14.65
CA LYS A 168 1.92 6.98 15.82
C LYS A 168 3.33 7.40 15.52
N HIS A 169 3.73 8.36 16.28
CA HIS A 169 5.03 8.97 16.27
C HIS A 169 5.99 8.19 17.16
N GLY A 170 7.10 7.78 16.61
CA GLY A 170 8.31 7.57 17.37
C GLY A 170 8.59 6.23 17.98
N THR A 171 7.71 5.30 18.20
CA THR A 171 8.10 3.98 18.66
C THR A 171 7.21 2.90 18.11
N ALA A 172 7.82 1.81 17.96
CA ALA A 172 7.37 0.63 17.38
C ALA A 172 6.04 0.17 17.92
N VAL A 173 5.67 -0.77 18.37
CA VAL A 173 4.37 -1.33 18.65
C VAL A 173 3.61 -0.46 19.64
N ALA A 174 2.61 0.23 19.14
CA ALA A 174 1.62 0.77 20.04
C ALA A 174 0.55 -0.29 20.27
N PRO A 175 0.18 -0.58 21.48
CA PRO A 175 -1.08 -1.23 21.76
C PRO A 175 -2.20 -0.41 21.10
N ALA A 176 -3.24 -1.07 20.60
CA ALA A 176 -4.34 -0.41 19.91
C ALA A 176 -4.92 0.78 20.71
N SER A 177 -4.87 0.71 22.05
CA SER A 177 -5.25 1.79 22.97
C SER A 177 -4.35 3.03 22.92
N ALA A 178 -3.14 2.92 22.40
CA ALA A 178 -2.19 4.02 22.30
C ALA A 178 -2.17 4.69 20.92
N VAL A 179 -2.90 4.16 19.95
CA VAL A 179 -3.03 4.73 18.61
C VAL A 179 -3.68 6.12 18.67
N ASN A 180 -4.64 6.31 19.54
CA ASN A 180 -5.43 7.54 19.66
C ASN A 180 -4.77 8.65 20.47
N THR A 181 -3.55 8.46 20.97
CA THR A 181 -2.88 9.48 21.79
C THR A 181 -2.03 10.46 20.98
N THR A 182 -1.90 10.23 19.68
CA THR A 182 -1.14 11.10 18.79
C THR A 182 -2.06 12.11 18.14
N THR A 183 -1.65 13.36 18.11
CA THR A 183 -2.42 14.42 17.45
C THR A 183 -2.58 14.11 15.96
N GLY A 184 -3.75 14.41 15.40
CA GLY A 184 -4.03 14.26 13.96
C GLY A 184 -3.00 14.94 13.05
N ALA A 185 -2.28 15.96 13.57
CA ALA A 185 -1.27 16.69 12.82
C ALA A 185 -0.13 15.82 12.27
N HIS A 186 0.33 14.81 13.03
CA HIS A 186 1.41 13.93 12.54
C HIS A 186 0.92 12.95 11.48
N LEU A 187 -0.30 12.45 11.62
CA LEU A 187 -0.95 11.63 10.61
C LEU A 187 -1.11 12.40 9.31
N ASP A 188 -1.65 13.61 9.37
CA ASP A 188 -1.87 14.44 8.20
C ASP A 188 -0.57 14.79 7.51
N ALA A 189 0.50 15.09 8.27
CA ALA A 189 1.82 15.36 7.74
C ALA A 189 2.40 14.15 7.01
N ALA A 190 2.33 12.95 7.58
CA ALA A 190 2.84 11.73 6.95
C ALA A 190 2.05 11.35 5.69
N ARG A 191 0.72 11.42 5.75
CA ARG A 191 -0.15 11.18 4.58
C ARG A 191 0.09 12.19 3.47
N THR A 192 0.21 13.48 3.82
CA THR A 192 0.53 14.54 2.87
C THR A 192 1.90 14.31 2.24
N ALA A 193 2.91 13.99 3.04
CA ALA A 193 4.26 13.73 2.57
C ALA A 193 4.28 12.57 1.57
N LEU A 194 3.68 11.43 1.89
CA LEU A 194 3.65 10.27 1.00
C LEU A 194 2.90 10.58 -0.32
N ARG A 195 1.78 11.28 -0.27
CA ARG A 195 1.06 11.72 -1.49
C ARG A 195 1.93 12.62 -2.36
N GLN A 196 2.56 13.62 -1.77
CA GLN A 196 3.46 14.53 -2.47
C GLN A 196 4.65 13.78 -3.08
N TYR A 197 5.22 12.83 -2.35
CA TYR A 197 6.30 11.98 -2.81
C TYR A 197 5.89 11.17 -4.05
N MET A 198 4.71 10.53 -4.02
CA MET A 198 4.17 9.80 -5.17
C MET A 198 3.91 10.72 -6.36
N ARG A 199 3.26 11.87 -6.15
CA ARG A 199 3.01 12.86 -7.21
C ARG A 199 4.29 13.41 -7.84
N ALA A 200 5.36 13.46 -7.09
CA ALA A 200 6.70 13.82 -7.58
C ALA A 200 7.41 12.65 -8.32
N GLY A 201 6.70 11.60 -8.70
CA GLY A 201 7.24 10.46 -9.43
C GLY A 201 7.98 9.45 -8.55
N GLY A 202 7.68 9.41 -7.25
CA GLY A 202 8.27 8.44 -6.32
C GLY A 202 7.89 7.00 -6.62
N GLY A 203 8.74 6.05 -6.22
CA GLY A 203 8.46 4.63 -6.23
C GLY A 203 7.90 4.15 -4.89
N PHE A 204 6.93 3.26 -4.93
CA PHE A 204 6.38 2.59 -3.75
C PHE A 204 6.41 1.07 -3.93
N ALA A 205 6.86 0.35 -2.92
CA ALA A 205 6.70 -1.09 -2.85
C ALA A 205 5.93 -1.47 -1.59
N GLY A 206 4.81 -2.16 -1.75
CA GLY A 206 4.02 -2.71 -0.65
C GLY A 206 4.20 -4.22 -0.58
N ILE A 207 4.72 -4.72 0.53
CA ILE A 207 5.07 -6.13 0.69
C ILE A 207 4.32 -6.73 1.88
N HIS A 208 3.73 -7.88 1.66
CA HIS A 208 3.01 -8.69 2.62
C HIS A 208 1.93 -7.88 3.34
N ASN A 209 2.02 -7.71 4.65
CA ASN A 209 0.99 -7.04 5.43
C ASN A 209 0.92 -5.51 5.24
N ALA A 210 1.66 -4.95 4.26
CA ALA A 210 1.36 -3.60 3.76
C ALA A 210 -0.10 -3.49 3.27
N PHE A 211 -0.73 -4.58 2.87
CA PHE A 211 -2.16 -4.66 2.54
C PHE A 211 -3.08 -4.56 3.76
N GLY A 212 -2.59 -4.90 4.94
CA GLY A 212 -3.29 -4.79 6.22
C GLY A 212 -3.04 -3.46 6.94
N THR A 213 -2.83 -2.38 6.17
CA THR A 213 -2.34 -1.09 6.65
C THR A 213 -3.25 0.03 6.16
N GLU A 214 -3.43 1.09 7.00
CA GLU A 214 -4.13 2.32 6.66
C GLU A 214 -5.55 2.12 6.08
N TYR A 215 -6.34 1.20 6.62
CA TYR A 215 -7.69 0.88 6.16
C TYR A 215 -8.65 2.08 6.10
N ASN A 216 -8.39 3.11 6.90
CA ASN A 216 -9.20 4.32 6.94
C ASN A 216 -8.67 5.42 6.01
N TRP A 217 -7.87 5.06 5.01
CA TRP A 217 -7.32 6.00 4.06
C TRP A 217 -7.51 5.51 2.62
N GLU A 218 -8.61 5.93 2.00
CA GLU A 218 -9.00 5.54 0.63
C GLU A 218 -7.88 5.72 -0.39
N TRP A 219 -7.10 6.80 -0.28
CA TRP A 219 -5.98 7.02 -1.17
C TRP A 219 -4.92 5.89 -1.05
N TYR A 220 -4.69 5.36 0.14
CA TYR A 220 -3.76 4.24 0.34
C TYR A 220 -4.34 2.93 -0.21
N GLU A 221 -5.63 2.67 -0.05
CA GLU A 221 -6.31 1.54 -0.70
C GLU A 221 -6.12 1.60 -2.21
N GLY A 222 -6.30 2.79 -2.82
CA GLY A 222 -6.04 3.00 -4.23
C GLY A 222 -4.56 2.76 -4.61
N LEU A 223 -3.61 3.16 -3.76
CA LEU A 223 -2.17 2.88 -3.92
C LEU A 223 -1.87 1.38 -3.92
N LEU A 224 -2.63 0.60 -3.15
CA LEU A 224 -2.55 -0.86 -3.11
C LEU A 224 -3.23 -1.55 -4.32
N GLY A 225 -3.78 -0.79 -5.26
CA GLY A 225 -4.47 -1.34 -6.42
C GLY A 225 -5.99 -1.32 -6.30
N GLY A 226 -6.53 -0.61 -5.32
CA GLY A 226 -7.93 -0.68 -4.92
C GLY A 226 -8.22 -1.99 -4.19
N ALA A 227 -7.33 -2.39 -3.30
CA ALA A 227 -7.38 -3.66 -2.60
C ALA A 227 -6.93 -3.51 -1.16
N ASN A 228 -7.59 -4.22 -0.27
CA ASN A 228 -7.18 -4.36 1.13
C ASN A 228 -7.14 -5.85 1.51
N TYR A 229 -6.26 -6.18 2.45
CA TYR A 229 -6.31 -7.49 3.10
C TYR A 229 -7.67 -7.67 3.80
N TYR A 230 -8.33 -8.77 3.50
CA TYR A 230 -9.57 -9.18 4.17
C TYR A 230 -9.33 -10.31 5.17
N ASP A 231 -8.91 -11.46 4.69
CA ASP A 231 -8.51 -12.60 5.49
C ASP A 231 -7.56 -13.55 4.72
N HIS A 232 -7.17 -14.62 5.32
CA HIS A 232 -6.38 -15.69 4.73
C HIS A 232 -6.71 -17.04 5.38
N GLY A 233 -6.34 -18.12 4.72
CA GLY A 233 -6.37 -19.47 5.27
C GLY A 233 -5.18 -19.76 6.19
N ALA A 234 -4.83 -21.03 6.31
CA ALA A 234 -3.62 -21.45 7.01
C ALA A 234 -2.37 -21.02 6.23
N HIS A 235 -1.24 -20.85 6.93
CA HIS A 235 0.09 -20.78 6.33
C HIS A 235 0.41 -22.13 5.69
N GLN A 236 0.48 -22.22 4.37
CA GLN A 236 0.50 -23.48 3.62
C GLN A 236 1.22 -23.36 2.29
N ASP A 237 1.62 -24.52 1.76
CA ASP A 237 2.20 -24.60 0.43
C ASP A 237 1.15 -24.27 -0.65
N GLY A 238 1.59 -23.64 -1.73
CA GLY A 238 0.80 -23.34 -2.90
C GLY A 238 1.70 -23.13 -4.11
N GLU A 239 1.16 -23.26 -5.30
CA GLU A 239 1.89 -23.05 -6.53
C GLU A 239 1.66 -21.63 -7.05
N ILE A 240 2.73 -20.86 -7.12
CA ILE A 240 2.72 -19.54 -7.76
C ILE A 240 2.72 -19.73 -9.27
N VAL A 241 1.92 -18.91 -9.96
CA VAL A 241 1.82 -18.88 -11.43
C VAL A 241 2.12 -17.48 -11.93
N ARG A 242 3.02 -17.37 -12.89
CA ARG A 242 3.37 -16.09 -13.53
C ARG A 242 2.26 -15.66 -14.50
N VAL A 243 1.86 -14.39 -14.41
CA VAL A 243 0.87 -13.78 -15.29
C VAL A 243 1.57 -12.97 -16.38
N GLY A 244 1.76 -13.58 -17.53
CA GLY A 244 2.42 -12.92 -18.66
C GLY A 244 3.91 -12.65 -18.44
N SER A 245 4.44 -11.66 -19.15
CA SER A 245 5.86 -11.24 -19.05
C SER A 245 5.94 -9.86 -18.41
N ASP A 246 6.87 -9.72 -17.49
CA ASP A 246 7.21 -8.44 -16.85
C ASP A 246 8.62 -8.54 -16.24
N PRO A 247 9.46 -7.49 -16.31
CA PRO A 247 10.80 -7.50 -15.72
C PRO A 247 10.86 -7.85 -14.24
N THR A 248 9.76 -7.61 -13.49
CA THR A 248 9.68 -7.97 -12.07
C THR A 248 9.67 -9.48 -11.82
N THR A 249 9.34 -10.26 -12.86
CA THR A 249 9.30 -11.72 -12.81
C THR A 249 10.47 -12.37 -13.60
N ASP A 250 11.43 -11.57 -14.08
CA ASP A 250 12.59 -12.11 -14.78
C ASP A 250 13.43 -13.01 -13.87
N GLY A 251 13.82 -14.14 -14.41
CA GLY A 251 14.59 -15.16 -13.70
C GLY A 251 13.76 -16.01 -12.73
N THR A 252 12.42 -15.91 -12.77
CA THR A 252 11.52 -16.86 -12.10
C THR A 252 10.93 -17.85 -13.12
N PRO A 253 10.62 -19.09 -12.72
CA PRO A 253 9.87 -20.02 -13.58
C PRO A 253 8.43 -19.53 -13.84
N ASP A 254 7.74 -20.12 -14.81
CA ASP A 254 6.32 -19.88 -15.04
C ASP A 254 5.45 -20.37 -13.88
N ARG A 255 5.89 -21.42 -13.22
CA ARG A 255 5.23 -22.01 -12.02
C ARG A 255 6.30 -22.45 -11.03
N TRP A 256 6.07 -22.17 -9.72
CA TRP A 256 6.99 -22.55 -8.66
C TRP A 256 6.29 -22.70 -7.31
N GLN A 257 6.78 -23.61 -6.47
CA GLN A 257 6.24 -23.83 -5.14
C GLN A 257 6.67 -22.73 -4.20
N PHE A 258 5.74 -22.26 -3.41
CA PHE A 258 5.99 -21.32 -2.33
C PHE A 258 5.07 -21.64 -1.15
N ARG A 259 5.46 -21.22 0.03
CA ARG A 259 4.63 -21.37 1.23
C ARG A 259 4.32 -19.99 1.77
N ASP A 260 3.04 -19.67 1.98
CA ASP A 260 2.65 -18.37 2.51
C ASP A 260 1.26 -18.40 3.16
N GLU A 261 0.83 -17.24 3.68
CA GLU A 261 -0.55 -16.91 3.96
C GLU A 261 -1.14 -16.31 2.67
N TRP A 262 -2.03 -17.04 2.02
CA TRP A 262 -2.65 -16.60 0.78
C TRP A 262 -3.75 -15.60 1.08
N TYR A 263 -3.45 -14.31 0.90
CA TYR A 263 -4.36 -13.21 1.24
C TYR A 263 -5.51 -13.10 0.27
N ASN A 264 -6.73 -13.06 0.80
CA ASN A 264 -7.89 -12.62 0.06
C ASN A 264 -8.03 -11.10 0.16
N PHE A 265 -8.45 -10.48 -0.94
CA PHE A 265 -8.55 -9.03 -1.06
C PHE A 265 -10.00 -8.58 -1.24
N VAL A 266 -10.43 -7.66 -0.40
CA VAL A 266 -11.72 -6.98 -0.54
C VAL A 266 -11.50 -5.49 -0.29
N PRO A 267 -11.71 -4.62 -1.31
CA PRO A 267 -12.10 -4.93 -2.70
C PRO A 267 -11.05 -5.75 -3.47
N PHE A 268 -11.49 -6.34 -4.59
CA PHE A 268 -10.57 -7.03 -5.51
C PHE A 268 -9.74 -6.00 -6.30
N PRO A 269 -8.43 -6.21 -6.51
CA PRO A 269 -7.58 -5.25 -7.21
C PRO A 269 -8.04 -5.00 -8.64
N THR A 270 -8.09 -3.72 -9.02
CA THR A 270 -8.55 -3.26 -10.33
C THR A 270 -7.59 -2.25 -10.94
N ARG A 271 -7.63 -2.11 -12.27
CA ARG A 271 -6.76 -1.16 -13.01
C ARG A 271 -5.27 -1.35 -12.72
N VAL A 272 -4.86 -2.60 -12.53
CA VAL A 272 -3.49 -3.02 -12.28
C VAL A 272 -3.02 -3.99 -13.36
N LYS A 273 -1.72 -4.15 -13.51
CA LYS A 273 -1.14 -5.27 -14.24
C LYS A 273 -0.80 -6.36 -13.22
N PHE A 274 -1.46 -7.49 -13.33
CA PHE A 274 -1.15 -8.66 -12.50
C PHE A 274 0.17 -9.29 -12.93
N LEU A 275 0.96 -9.72 -11.95
CA LEU A 275 2.30 -10.28 -12.13
C LEU A 275 2.35 -11.74 -11.74
N LEU A 276 1.77 -12.06 -10.57
CA LEU A 276 1.72 -13.42 -10.02
C LEU A 276 0.32 -13.71 -9.46
N THR A 277 -0.09 -14.96 -9.62
CA THR A 277 -1.26 -15.55 -8.94
C THR A 277 -0.82 -16.78 -8.16
N VAL A 278 -1.64 -17.25 -7.23
CA VAL A 278 -1.55 -18.62 -6.69
C VAL A 278 -2.64 -19.47 -7.31
N ASP A 279 -2.29 -20.70 -7.65
CA ASP A 279 -3.24 -21.72 -8.11
C ASP A 279 -3.97 -22.30 -6.89
N GLU A 280 -5.21 -21.85 -6.65
CA GLU A 280 -6.00 -22.30 -5.49
C GLU A 280 -6.24 -23.82 -5.46
N SER A 281 -6.21 -24.49 -6.61
CA SER A 281 -6.37 -25.94 -6.66
C SER A 281 -5.24 -26.71 -5.96
N THR A 282 -4.11 -26.03 -5.71
CA THR A 282 -2.95 -26.58 -5.00
C THR A 282 -2.99 -26.35 -3.49
N LEU A 283 -3.95 -25.54 -2.99
CA LEU A 283 -4.07 -25.20 -1.59
C LEU A 283 -4.79 -26.32 -0.81
N ALA A 284 -4.24 -26.67 0.34
CA ALA A 284 -4.82 -27.71 1.20
C ALA A 284 -6.08 -27.24 1.95
N SER A 285 -6.21 -25.93 2.20
CA SER A 285 -7.34 -25.34 2.93
C SER A 285 -7.70 -23.97 2.39
N GLY A 286 -8.98 -23.66 2.37
CA GLY A 286 -9.48 -22.33 2.04
C GLY A 286 -9.24 -21.31 3.17
N SER A 287 -9.74 -20.10 2.93
CA SER A 287 -9.75 -18.99 3.88
C SER A 287 -10.71 -19.24 5.06
N ARG A 288 -10.66 -18.33 6.04
CA ARG A 288 -11.57 -18.39 7.21
C ARG A 288 -13.00 -18.03 6.87
N VAL A 289 -13.20 -16.99 6.06
CA VAL A 289 -14.54 -16.43 5.73
C VAL A 289 -14.68 -16.22 4.23
N HIS A 290 -13.68 -15.65 3.57
CA HIS A 290 -13.73 -15.40 2.14
C HIS A 290 -13.67 -16.73 1.36
N PRO A 291 -14.50 -16.92 0.32
CA PRO A 291 -14.54 -18.18 -0.44
C PRO A 291 -13.29 -18.46 -1.29
N GLY A 292 -12.32 -17.56 -1.31
CA GLY A 292 -11.21 -17.56 -2.26
C GLY A 292 -11.51 -16.71 -3.49
N HIS A 293 -10.58 -16.66 -4.43
CA HIS A 293 -10.73 -15.95 -5.71
C HIS A 293 -10.86 -16.91 -6.90
N GLY A 294 -10.89 -18.22 -6.65
CA GLY A 294 -11.06 -19.27 -7.66
C GLY A 294 -9.90 -19.32 -8.66
N ASP A 295 -10.22 -19.37 -9.93
CA ASP A 295 -9.23 -19.55 -11.02
C ASP A 295 -8.23 -18.39 -11.16
N PHE A 296 -8.46 -17.28 -10.48
CA PHE A 296 -7.58 -16.11 -10.55
C PHE A 296 -7.39 -15.45 -9.18
N HIS A 297 -6.48 -16.01 -8.39
CA HIS A 297 -6.12 -15.50 -7.07
C HIS A 297 -4.82 -14.68 -7.16
N PRO A 298 -4.91 -13.34 -7.26
CA PRO A 298 -3.73 -12.51 -7.42
C PRO A 298 -2.92 -12.41 -6.12
N VAL A 299 -1.59 -12.50 -6.24
CA VAL A 299 -0.67 -12.32 -5.12
C VAL A 299 0.38 -11.24 -5.37
N SER A 300 0.50 -10.77 -6.63
CA SER A 300 1.37 -9.62 -6.95
C SER A 300 0.89 -8.88 -8.19
N TRP A 301 1.07 -7.54 -8.17
CA TRP A 301 0.72 -6.65 -9.28
C TRP A 301 1.47 -5.33 -9.23
N CYS A 302 1.36 -4.56 -10.30
CA CYS A 302 1.91 -3.20 -10.39
C CYS A 302 0.92 -2.22 -11.02
N GLN A 303 1.12 -0.94 -10.75
CA GLN A 303 0.36 0.14 -11.35
C GLN A 303 1.10 1.48 -11.32
N TYR A 304 0.77 2.37 -12.23
CA TYR A 304 0.98 3.81 -12.04
C TYR A 304 -0.14 4.36 -11.17
N TYR A 305 0.21 5.09 -10.13
CA TYR A 305 -0.75 5.65 -9.18
C TYR A 305 -0.37 7.06 -8.76
N ASP A 306 -1.27 8.02 -8.96
CA ASP A 306 -1.14 9.44 -8.55
C ASP A 306 0.23 10.05 -8.89
N GLY A 307 0.79 9.69 -10.07
CA GLY A 307 2.08 10.19 -10.57
C GLY A 307 3.28 9.29 -10.30
N GLY A 308 3.18 8.37 -9.35
CA GLY A 308 4.26 7.44 -8.99
C GLY A 308 4.07 6.03 -9.55
N ARG A 309 5.00 5.15 -9.18
CA ARG A 309 5.02 3.73 -9.51
C ARG A 309 4.78 2.91 -8.27
N ALA A 310 3.87 1.92 -8.31
CA ALA A 310 3.59 1.04 -7.18
C ALA A 310 3.76 -0.44 -7.60
N PHE A 311 4.64 -1.14 -6.92
CA PHE A 311 4.80 -2.59 -6.96
C PHE A 311 4.25 -3.19 -5.68
N LEU A 312 3.47 -4.25 -5.78
CA LEU A 312 2.67 -4.77 -4.69
C LEU A 312 2.72 -6.30 -4.70
N THR A 313 2.99 -6.90 -3.54
CA THR A 313 2.95 -8.35 -3.37
C THR A 313 2.52 -8.73 -1.96
N SER A 314 1.62 -9.71 -1.84
CA SER A 314 1.21 -10.27 -0.55
C SER A 314 2.17 -11.30 0.00
N LEU A 315 3.16 -11.72 -0.78
CA LEU A 315 4.12 -12.73 -0.36
C LEU A 315 5.07 -12.20 0.73
N GLY A 316 5.54 -13.10 1.62
CA GLY A 316 6.62 -12.78 2.55
C GLY A 316 6.31 -12.98 4.03
N HIS A 317 5.35 -13.85 4.39
CA HIS A 317 5.00 -14.13 5.79
C HIS A 317 6.14 -14.75 6.60
N ASP A 318 6.80 -15.76 6.05
CA ASP A 318 7.74 -16.56 6.81
C ASP A 318 9.15 -15.96 6.85
N SER A 319 9.79 -16.05 8.02
CA SER A 319 11.20 -15.62 8.20
C SER A 319 12.17 -16.35 7.27
N GLN A 320 11.89 -17.62 6.95
CA GLN A 320 12.74 -18.41 6.08
C GLN A 320 12.72 -17.94 4.63
N ALA A 321 11.61 -17.33 4.17
CA ALA A 321 11.52 -16.70 2.85
C ALA A 321 12.54 -15.55 2.70
N TRP A 322 12.88 -14.88 3.80
CA TRP A 322 13.86 -13.78 3.88
C TRP A 322 15.28 -14.23 4.17
N THR A 323 15.53 -15.55 4.26
CA THR A 323 16.84 -16.09 4.64
C THR A 323 17.46 -16.85 3.47
N ASP A 324 18.54 -16.33 2.90
CA ASP A 324 19.23 -16.95 1.79
C ASP A 324 19.75 -18.35 2.21
N GLY A 325 19.49 -19.34 1.34
CA GLY A 325 19.93 -20.71 1.59
C GLY A 325 19.16 -21.44 2.69
N SER A 326 18.01 -20.92 3.15
CA SER A 326 17.17 -21.58 4.16
C SER A 326 16.60 -22.93 3.73
N GLY A 327 16.57 -23.22 2.44
CA GLY A 327 15.86 -24.36 1.87
C GLY A 327 14.34 -24.18 1.80
N TYR A 328 13.85 -22.97 2.04
CA TYR A 328 12.44 -22.64 1.91
C TYR A 328 12.00 -22.73 0.43
N PRO A 329 10.87 -23.39 0.14
CA PRO A 329 10.43 -23.56 -1.25
C PRO A 329 10.36 -22.24 -2.00
N GLY A 330 11.04 -22.11 -3.13
CA GLY A 330 11.01 -20.93 -3.99
C GLY A 330 11.61 -19.64 -3.41
N GLN A 331 12.39 -19.72 -2.33
CA GLN A 331 13.02 -18.57 -1.69
C GLN A 331 13.82 -17.71 -2.66
N GLU A 332 14.59 -18.34 -3.56
CA GLU A 332 15.39 -17.63 -4.55
C GLU A 332 14.53 -16.88 -5.60
N PHE A 333 13.34 -17.39 -5.93
CA PHE A 333 12.41 -16.73 -6.84
C PHE A 333 11.68 -15.58 -6.14
N PHE A 334 11.33 -15.77 -4.87
CA PHE A 334 10.81 -14.70 -4.02
C PHE A 334 11.81 -13.55 -3.91
N LYS A 335 13.08 -13.83 -3.57
CA LYS A 335 14.16 -12.80 -3.52
C LYS A 335 14.23 -12.04 -4.84
N LYS A 336 14.28 -12.73 -5.98
CA LYS A 336 14.33 -12.09 -7.31
C LYS A 336 13.12 -11.18 -7.54
N HIS A 337 11.93 -11.66 -7.24
CA HIS A 337 10.70 -10.90 -7.42
C HIS A 337 10.67 -9.62 -6.56
N ILE A 338 11.10 -9.71 -5.30
CA ILE A 338 11.20 -8.53 -4.40
C ILE A 338 12.23 -7.53 -4.93
N VAL A 339 13.44 -7.98 -5.25
CA VAL A 339 14.51 -7.12 -5.74
C VAL A 339 14.11 -6.45 -7.06
N ASN A 340 13.62 -7.22 -8.04
CA ASN A 340 13.17 -6.68 -9.32
C ASN A 340 11.99 -5.71 -9.14
N GLY A 341 11.02 -6.04 -8.29
CA GLY A 341 9.90 -5.17 -7.98
C GLY A 341 10.34 -3.80 -7.45
N ILE A 342 11.30 -3.78 -6.54
CA ILE A 342 11.88 -2.54 -6.01
C ILE A 342 12.66 -1.79 -7.10
N LEU A 343 13.51 -2.48 -7.87
CA LEU A 343 14.26 -1.86 -8.98
C LEU A 343 13.34 -1.26 -10.03
N SER A 344 12.19 -1.89 -10.31
CA SER A 344 11.22 -1.39 -11.28
C SER A 344 10.57 -0.08 -10.81
N VAL A 345 10.13 0.02 -9.56
CA VAL A 345 9.55 1.27 -9.03
C VAL A 345 10.60 2.37 -8.87
N MET A 346 11.87 2.02 -8.67
CA MET A 346 12.99 2.96 -8.71
C MET A 346 13.27 3.47 -10.14
N GLY A 347 12.75 2.80 -11.18
CA GLY A 347 13.04 3.11 -12.58
C GLY A 347 14.43 2.63 -13.04
N LYS A 348 15.01 1.66 -12.35
CA LYS A 348 16.31 1.03 -12.74
C LYS A 348 16.12 -0.08 -13.78
N ILE A 349 14.94 -0.67 -13.82
CA ILE A 349 14.47 -1.60 -14.88
C ILE A 349 13.10 -1.12 -15.37
N PRO A 350 12.62 -1.60 -16.55
CA PRO A 350 11.29 -1.24 -17.03
C PRO A 350 10.21 -1.55 -16.00
N PHE A 351 9.19 -0.69 -15.93
CA PHE A 351 8.14 -0.79 -14.94
C PHE A 351 6.80 -1.10 -15.56
N CYS A 352 6.16 -2.19 -15.13
CA CYS A 352 4.77 -2.53 -15.44
C CYS A 352 4.51 -2.64 -16.96
N THR A 353 5.39 -3.30 -17.70
CA THR A 353 5.44 -3.33 -19.18
C THR A 353 4.87 -4.60 -19.79
#